data_4b5311fd469b1d5889c0757e744538cb
#
_entry.id   4b5311fd469b1d5889c0757e744538cb
#
_cell.length_a   1.000
_cell.length_b   1.000
_cell.length_c   1.000
_cell.angle_alpha   90.00
_cell.angle_beta   90.00
_cell.angle_gamma   90.00
#
_symmetry.space_group_name_H-M   'P 1'
#
loop_
_entity.id
_entity.type
_entity.pdbx_description
1 polymer ?
#
loop_
_entity_poly.entity_id
_entity_poly.type
_entity_poly.pdbx_seq_one_letter_code
_entity_poly.pdbx_strand_id
1 'polypeptide(L)'
;MKIGIIGAGQLGRMLALAGYPLAQQFRFLDTSADAPGGQVAPIITGAFDDPHSLERLAADVDLVTYEFENVPVAALQQVAATHPVWPPVEALRVSQDRLLEKQLFSKLKIPTPPFRAVDSLGELRAAVKELGLPCVLKTRRLGYDGKGQRYLRKPADIEPAWNAIGNVPLILEGFVDFEREVSIVGVRSTTGEVRAYPIVANTHKDGILRVTLAPHRHPVLQKAAEIYLKRLLRHFEYAGVLTIEFFVRKGKLVANEMAPRVHNSGHWTIEGSATSQFENHLRAILGLPLGATSPTGHCAMINFIGTLPERDAILALPGVHWHDYGKEPRPGRKIGHCTVVAASAVERDRLVRKVLRQMPPR
;
A
#
# COMPACT_ATOMS: atom_id res chain seq x y z
N MET A 1 -24.99 -5.03 5.40
CA MET A 1 -24.80 -3.69 4.80
C MET A 1 -24.25 -3.87 3.40
N LYS A 2 -24.49 -2.90 2.53
CA LYS A 2 -23.94 -2.84 1.18
C LYS A 2 -22.82 -1.80 1.13
N ILE A 3 -21.64 -2.21 0.70
CA ILE A 3 -20.43 -1.40 0.70
C ILE A 3 -20.06 -1.02 -0.73
N GLY A 4 -19.94 0.27 -0.99
CA GLY A 4 -19.37 0.80 -2.22
C GLY A 4 -17.85 0.81 -2.17
N ILE A 5 -17.19 0.32 -3.22
CA ILE A 5 -15.73 0.36 -3.32
C ILE A 5 -15.34 1.13 -4.59
N ILE A 6 -14.61 2.22 -4.43
CA ILE A 6 -14.03 2.96 -5.56
C ILE A 6 -12.69 2.33 -5.91
N GLY A 7 -12.62 1.81 -7.14
CA GLY A 7 -11.61 0.89 -7.63
C GLY A 7 -12.08 -0.56 -7.52
N ALA A 8 -11.97 -1.30 -8.62
CA ALA A 8 -12.34 -2.72 -8.70
C ALA A 8 -11.11 -3.59 -9.04
N GLY A 9 -9.94 -3.17 -8.65
CA GLY A 9 -8.71 -3.94 -8.82
C GLY A 9 -8.63 -5.14 -7.86
N GLN A 10 -7.44 -5.71 -7.73
CA GLN A 10 -7.24 -6.88 -6.87
C GLN A 10 -7.50 -6.60 -5.38
N LEU A 11 -7.26 -5.37 -4.90
CA LEU A 11 -7.49 -5.05 -3.49
C LEU A 11 -8.99 -5.00 -3.20
N GLY A 12 -9.78 -4.38 -4.08
CA GLY A 12 -11.24 -4.37 -4.00
C GLY A 12 -11.82 -5.79 -4.05
N ARG A 13 -11.33 -6.64 -4.98
CA ARG A 13 -11.72 -8.04 -5.04
C ARG A 13 -11.44 -8.78 -3.74
N MET A 14 -10.24 -8.62 -3.15
CA MET A 14 -9.88 -9.27 -1.88
C MET A 14 -10.68 -8.71 -0.69
N LEU A 15 -11.05 -7.43 -0.69
CA LEU A 15 -11.99 -6.87 0.29
C LEU A 15 -13.35 -7.55 0.21
N ALA A 16 -13.94 -7.66 -0.98
CA ALA A 16 -15.23 -8.32 -1.15
C ALA A 16 -15.19 -9.79 -0.70
N LEU A 17 -14.15 -10.54 -1.10
CA LEU A 17 -13.95 -11.92 -0.67
C LEU A 17 -13.88 -12.07 0.86
N ALA A 18 -13.21 -11.13 1.56
CA ALA A 18 -13.13 -11.14 3.01
C ALA A 18 -14.45 -10.72 3.69
N GLY A 19 -15.32 -10.01 3.00
CA GLY A 19 -16.57 -9.51 3.56
C GLY A 19 -17.77 -10.44 3.41
N TYR A 20 -17.76 -11.38 2.48
CA TYR A 20 -18.87 -12.32 2.32
C TYR A 20 -19.14 -13.18 3.55
N PRO A 21 -18.15 -13.72 4.28
CA PRO A 21 -18.39 -14.39 5.56
C PRO A 21 -19.02 -13.50 6.63
N LEU A 22 -18.87 -12.17 6.50
CA LEU A 22 -19.52 -11.18 7.37
C LEU A 22 -20.91 -10.75 6.85
N ALA A 23 -21.48 -11.47 5.88
CA ALA A 23 -22.77 -11.19 5.23
C ALA A 23 -22.84 -9.77 4.63
N GLN A 24 -21.71 -9.22 4.16
CA GLN A 24 -21.68 -7.93 3.47
C GLN A 24 -21.94 -8.11 1.97
N GLN A 25 -22.54 -7.10 1.35
CA GLN A 25 -22.72 -6.99 -0.11
C GLN A 25 -21.80 -5.88 -0.64
N PHE A 26 -21.41 -5.99 -1.91
CA PHE A 26 -20.46 -5.05 -2.50
C PHE A 26 -20.95 -4.54 -3.86
N ARG A 27 -20.56 -3.30 -4.16
CA ARG A 27 -20.68 -2.68 -5.48
C ARG A 27 -19.41 -1.89 -5.75
N PHE A 28 -18.90 -2.02 -6.97
CA PHE A 28 -17.69 -1.33 -7.39
C PHE A 28 -17.99 -0.16 -8.32
N LEU A 29 -17.14 0.85 -8.32
CA LEU A 29 -16.96 1.83 -9.39
C LEU A 29 -15.54 1.68 -9.95
N ASP A 30 -15.42 1.43 -11.25
CA ASP A 30 -14.12 1.37 -11.94
C ASP A 30 -14.24 1.86 -13.39
N THR A 31 -13.13 2.27 -13.98
CA THR A 31 -13.05 2.69 -15.38
C THR A 31 -13.11 1.51 -16.35
N SER A 32 -12.92 0.27 -15.87
CA SER A 32 -12.92 -0.95 -16.66
C SER A 32 -14.02 -1.91 -16.17
N ALA A 33 -14.84 -2.38 -17.10
CA ALA A 33 -15.83 -3.44 -16.81
C ALA A 33 -15.17 -4.79 -16.50
N ASP A 34 -13.95 -5.03 -17.02
CA ASP A 34 -13.17 -6.28 -16.86
C ASP A 34 -12.21 -6.22 -15.65
N ALA A 35 -12.43 -5.27 -14.75
CA ALA A 35 -11.60 -5.17 -13.54
C ALA A 35 -11.82 -6.40 -12.63
N PRO A 36 -10.78 -6.86 -11.89
CA PRO A 36 -10.83 -8.07 -11.04
C PRO A 36 -12.02 -8.15 -10.08
N GLY A 37 -12.50 -7.01 -9.58
CA GLY A 37 -13.66 -6.94 -8.70
C GLY A 37 -14.95 -7.45 -9.34
N GLY A 38 -15.07 -7.37 -10.68
CA GLY A 38 -16.22 -7.88 -11.43
C GLY A 38 -16.44 -9.39 -11.34
N GLN A 39 -15.41 -10.14 -10.92
CA GLN A 39 -15.52 -11.59 -10.65
C GLN A 39 -16.33 -11.89 -9.39
N VAL A 40 -16.51 -10.91 -8.51
CA VAL A 40 -17.11 -11.13 -7.18
C VAL A 40 -18.28 -10.21 -6.89
N ALA A 41 -18.41 -9.03 -7.53
CA ALA A 41 -19.55 -8.14 -7.33
C ALA A 41 -19.80 -7.24 -8.55
N PRO A 42 -20.99 -6.64 -8.72
CA PRO A 42 -21.30 -5.75 -9.83
C PRO A 42 -20.40 -4.52 -9.89
N ILE A 43 -19.99 -4.13 -11.10
CA ILE A 43 -19.23 -2.91 -11.39
C ILE A 43 -20.12 -1.87 -12.06
N ILE A 44 -20.11 -0.65 -11.56
CA ILE A 44 -20.51 0.54 -12.31
C ILE A 44 -19.28 0.98 -13.10
N THR A 45 -19.37 0.91 -14.42
CA THR A 45 -18.29 1.40 -15.29
C THR A 45 -18.43 2.90 -15.48
N GLY A 46 -17.38 3.66 -15.15
CA GLY A 46 -17.32 5.11 -15.27
C GLY A 46 -16.01 5.69 -14.74
N ALA A 47 -15.76 6.96 -15.04
CA ALA A 47 -14.60 7.66 -14.47
C ALA A 47 -14.80 7.89 -12.97
N PHE A 48 -13.68 7.94 -12.21
CA PHE A 48 -13.73 8.12 -10.77
C PHE A 48 -14.18 9.52 -10.34
N ASP A 49 -14.20 10.49 -11.25
CA ASP A 49 -14.65 11.87 -11.07
C ASP A 49 -15.96 12.17 -11.81
N ASP A 50 -16.59 11.18 -12.44
CA ASP A 50 -17.88 11.35 -13.08
C ASP A 50 -19.01 11.40 -12.03
N PRO A 51 -19.70 12.56 -11.87
CA PRO A 51 -20.74 12.74 -10.85
C PRO A 51 -21.87 11.71 -10.97
N HIS A 52 -22.28 11.36 -12.18
CA HIS A 52 -23.35 10.40 -12.41
C HIS A 52 -22.96 8.97 -11.94
N SER A 53 -21.74 8.55 -12.21
CA SER A 53 -21.23 7.25 -11.74
C SER A 53 -21.12 7.20 -10.23
N LEU A 54 -20.68 8.30 -9.59
CA LEU A 54 -20.60 8.45 -8.14
C LEU A 54 -22.00 8.42 -7.48
N GLU A 55 -22.98 9.13 -8.07
CA GLU A 55 -24.37 9.10 -7.61
C GLU A 55 -24.96 7.69 -7.70
N ARG A 56 -24.73 6.98 -8.82
CA ARG A 56 -25.19 5.59 -8.99
C ARG A 56 -24.54 4.64 -7.99
N LEU A 57 -23.28 4.86 -7.61
CA LEU A 57 -22.63 4.09 -6.55
C LEU A 57 -23.28 4.40 -5.20
N ALA A 58 -23.40 5.69 -4.86
CA ALA A 58 -23.93 6.15 -3.59
C ALA A 58 -25.39 5.76 -3.36
N ALA A 59 -26.24 5.83 -4.39
CA ALA A 59 -27.67 5.52 -4.28
C ALA A 59 -28.01 4.10 -3.80
N ASP A 60 -27.04 3.19 -3.80
CA ASP A 60 -27.28 1.76 -3.57
C ASP A 60 -26.34 1.16 -2.50
N VAL A 61 -25.69 2.00 -1.69
CA VAL A 61 -24.77 1.54 -0.66
C VAL A 61 -24.94 2.29 0.66
N ASP A 62 -24.56 1.65 1.76
CA ASP A 62 -24.67 2.22 3.11
C ASP A 62 -23.41 3.03 3.49
N LEU A 63 -22.25 2.69 2.93
CA LEU A 63 -20.97 3.36 3.12
C LEU A 63 -20.05 3.12 1.91
N VAL A 64 -19.03 3.96 1.78
CA VAL A 64 -18.04 3.87 0.70
C VAL A 64 -16.63 3.72 1.26
N THR A 65 -15.84 2.84 0.63
CA THR A 65 -14.40 2.74 0.80
C THR A 65 -13.70 2.82 -0.56
N TYR A 66 -12.38 2.88 -0.55
CA TYR A 66 -11.57 2.91 -1.78
C TYR A 66 -10.39 1.95 -1.67
N GLU A 67 -9.98 1.42 -2.81
CA GLU A 67 -8.82 0.52 -2.91
C GLU A 67 -7.65 1.15 -3.68
N PHE A 68 -7.89 2.31 -4.32
CA PHE A 68 -6.96 2.96 -5.22
C PHE A 68 -6.57 4.36 -4.71
N GLU A 69 -5.28 4.63 -4.61
CA GLU A 69 -4.77 5.88 -4.01
C GLU A 69 -4.95 7.13 -4.88
N ASN A 70 -5.15 6.96 -6.19
CA ASN A 70 -5.29 8.10 -7.10
C ASN A 70 -6.76 8.44 -7.43
N VAL A 71 -7.71 8.03 -6.59
CA VAL A 71 -9.09 8.51 -6.67
C VAL A 71 -9.09 10.03 -6.46
N PRO A 72 -9.72 10.83 -7.33
CA PRO A 72 -9.79 12.26 -7.15
C PRO A 72 -10.41 12.65 -5.80
N VAL A 73 -9.71 13.47 -5.02
CA VAL A 73 -10.16 13.87 -3.68
C VAL A 73 -11.54 14.55 -3.73
N ALA A 74 -11.78 15.40 -4.73
CA ALA A 74 -13.06 16.08 -4.90
C ALA A 74 -14.22 15.10 -5.10
N ALA A 75 -13.99 13.99 -5.81
CA ALA A 75 -14.99 12.94 -6.00
C ALA A 75 -15.37 12.28 -4.66
N LEU A 76 -14.39 11.93 -3.85
CA LEU A 76 -14.65 11.38 -2.52
C LEU A 76 -15.30 12.40 -1.57
N GLN A 77 -14.96 13.68 -1.66
CA GLN A 77 -15.62 14.74 -0.88
C GLN A 77 -17.09 14.88 -1.26
N GLN A 78 -17.42 14.76 -2.54
CA GLN A 78 -18.81 14.78 -3.02
C GLN A 78 -19.61 13.61 -2.40
N VAL A 79 -19.05 12.39 -2.45
CA VAL A 79 -19.70 11.22 -1.83
C VAL A 79 -19.79 11.37 -0.32
N ALA A 80 -18.75 11.88 0.35
CA ALA A 80 -18.70 12.08 1.79
C ALA A 80 -19.72 13.10 2.31
N ALA A 81 -20.27 13.95 1.46
CA ALA A 81 -21.35 14.87 1.83
C ALA A 81 -22.68 14.16 2.14
N THR A 82 -22.87 12.94 1.62
CA THR A 82 -24.13 12.20 1.75
C THR A 82 -23.97 10.81 2.36
N HIS A 83 -22.78 10.23 2.30
CA HIS A 83 -22.48 8.86 2.76
C HIS A 83 -21.21 8.82 3.61
N PRO A 84 -21.12 7.93 4.61
CA PRO A 84 -19.87 7.65 5.29
C PRO A 84 -18.80 7.17 4.30
N VAL A 85 -17.64 7.84 4.29
CA VAL A 85 -16.48 7.43 3.48
C VAL A 85 -15.33 7.07 4.42
N TRP A 86 -14.87 5.84 4.33
CA TRP A 86 -13.73 5.36 5.11
C TRP A 86 -12.73 4.63 4.21
N PRO A 87 -11.43 4.83 4.43
CA PRO A 87 -10.78 5.77 5.37
C PRO A 87 -11.08 7.25 5.06
N PRO A 88 -10.75 8.18 6.00
CA PRO A 88 -11.02 9.61 5.83
C PRO A 88 -10.39 10.18 4.56
N VAL A 89 -11.14 10.99 3.82
CA VAL A 89 -10.69 11.63 2.56
C VAL A 89 -9.41 12.46 2.76
N GLU A 90 -9.23 13.05 3.93
CA GLU A 90 -8.02 13.83 4.26
C GLU A 90 -6.76 12.94 4.29
N ALA A 91 -6.86 11.70 4.74
CA ALA A 91 -5.73 10.76 4.70
C ALA A 91 -5.30 10.45 3.26
N LEU A 92 -6.27 10.29 2.35
CA LEU A 92 -6.01 10.13 0.93
C LEU A 92 -5.39 11.38 0.32
N ARG A 93 -5.93 12.57 0.63
CA ARG A 93 -5.40 13.85 0.14
C ARG A 93 -3.94 14.05 0.48
N VAL A 94 -3.57 13.72 1.71
CA VAL A 94 -2.18 13.83 2.19
C VAL A 94 -1.28 12.78 1.54
N SER A 95 -1.72 11.53 1.43
CA SER A 95 -0.90 10.46 0.84
C SER A 95 -0.67 10.62 -0.66
N GLN A 96 -1.58 11.30 -1.37
CA GLN A 96 -1.42 11.59 -2.80
C GLN A 96 -0.30 12.58 -3.11
N ASP A 97 0.18 13.34 -2.13
CA ASP A 97 1.22 14.36 -2.34
C ASP A 97 2.39 14.13 -1.36
N ARG A 98 3.53 13.69 -1.91
CA ARG A 98 4.73 13.38 -1.14
C ARG A 98 5.21 14.53 -0.26
N LEU A 99 5.01 15.78 -0.68
CA LEU A 99 5.39 16.95 0.13
C LEU A 99 4.50 17.07 1.36
N LEU A 100 3.18 16.97 1.18
CA LEU A 100 2.21 17.02 2.30
C LEU A 100 2.43 15.86 3.27
N GLU A 101 2.70 14.67 2.75
CA GLU A 101 3.00 13.48 3.54
C GLU A 101 4.26 13.68 4.40
N LYS A 102 5.37 14.14 3.82
CA LYS A 102 6.62 14.41 4.57
C LYS A 102 6.45 15.53 5.59
N GLN A 103 5.69 16.57 5.26
CA GLN A 103 5.34 17.65 6.19
C GLN A 103 4.54 17.10 7.37
N LEU A 104 3.55 16.21 7.12
CA LEU A 104 2.79 15.57 8.17
C LEU A 104 3.67 14.66 9.05
N PHE A 105 4.55 13.84 8.46
CA PHE A 105 5.49 13.03 9.22
C PHE A 105 6.34 13.90 10.16
N SER A 106 6.87 15.01 9.65
CA SER A 106 7.66 15.96 10.45
C SER A 106 6.82 16.58 11.58
N LYS A 107 5.60 17.05 11.30
CA LYS A 107 4.67 17.59 12.29
C LYS A 107 4.37 16.58 13.40
N LEU A 108 4.19 15.32 13.05
CA LEU A 108 3.91 14.23 13.99
C LEU A 108 5.17 13.63 14.62
N LYS A 109 6.36 14.20 14.39
CA LYS A 109 7.65 13.72 14.89
C LYS A 109 7.90 12.25 14.49
N ILE A 110 7.54 11.90 13.26
CA ILE A 110 7.88 10.64 12.60
C ILE A 110 9.13 10.91 11.76
N PRO A 111 10.27 10.26 12.03
CA PRO A 111 11.48 10.49 11.25
C PRO A 111 11.27 10.18 9.77
N THR A 112 11.69 11.09 8.90
CA THR A 112 11.66 10.97 7.44
C THR A 112 12.94 11.53 6.86
N PRO A 113 13.35 11.21 5.61
CA PRO A 113 14.50 11.84 4.99
C PRO A 113 14.33 13.37 4.96
N PRO A 114 15.43 14.15 5.05
CA PRO A 114 15.34 15.58 4.82
C PRO A 114 14.82 15.84 3.41
N PHE A 115 13.99 16.84 3.23
CA PHE A 115 13.33 17.09 1.96
C PHE A 115 13.14 18.59 1.67
N ARG A 116 12.99 18.92 0.37
CA ARG A 116 12.64 20.27 -0.10
C ARG A 116 11.63 20.17 -1.24
N ALA A 117 10.69 21.10 -1.25
CA ALA A 117 9.86 21.37 -2.42
C ALA A 117 10.72 21.91 -3.56
N VAL A 118 10.39 21.55 -4.79
CA VAL A 118 11.12 21.95 -5.99
C VAL A 118 10.11 22.20 -7.10
N ASP A 119 9.98 23.47 -7.52
CA ASP A 119 9.06 23.89 -8.57
C ASP A 119 9.83 24.58 -9.73
N SER A 120 11.17 24.72 -9.63
CA SER A 120 12.04 25.26 -10.66
C SER A 120 13.43 24.61 -10.64
N LEU A 121 14.17 24.70 -11.77
CA LEU A 121 15.56 24.23 -11.84
C LEU A 121 16.47 24.99 -10.85
N GLY A 122 16.18 26.29 -10.63
CA GLY A 122 16.90 27.11 -9.66
C GLY A 122 16.73 26.59 -8.24
N GLU A 123 15.49 26.25 -7.84
CA GLU A 123 15.19 25.63 -6.56
C GLU A 123 15.81 24.23 -6.42
N LEU A 124 15.82 23.44 -7.50
CA LEU A 124 16.49 22.13 -7.48
C LEU A 124 17.99 22.26 -7.16
N ARG A 125 18.68 23.21 -7.81
CA ARG A 125 20.10 23.47 -7.55
C ARG A 125 20.34 23.95 -6.11
N ALA A 126 19.48 24.83 -5.59
CA ALA A 126 19.55 25.28 -4.21
C ALA A 126 19.30 24.14 -3.20
N ALA A 127 18.27 23.32 -3.45
CA ALA A 127 17.94 22.16 -2.62
C ALA A 127 19.06 21.10 -2.60
N VAL A 128 19.68 20.83 -3.76
CA VAL A 128 20.85 19.91 -3.83
C VAL A 128 22.03 20.47 -3.05
N LYS A 129 22.29 21.79 -3.11
CA LYS A 129 23.36 22.42 -2.32
C LYS A 129 23.12 22.29 -0.82
N GLU A 130 21.86 22.38 -0.40
CA GLU A 130 21.47 22.29 1.00
C GLU A 130 21.47 20.85 1.54
N LEU A 131 20.84 19.92 0.82
CA LEU A 131 20.70 18.52 1.28
C LEU A 131 21.95 17.68 1.04
N GLY A 132 22.78 18.09 0.07
CA GLY A 132 23.93 17.32 -0.37
C GLY A 132 23.56 16.18 -1.34
N LEU A 133 24.60 15.57 -1.90
CA LEU A 133 24.48 14.38 -2.75
C LEU A 133 24.96 13.13 -2.00
N PRO A 134 24.41 11.95 -2.25
CA PRO A 134 23.32 11.68 -3.18
C PRO A 134 21.94 12.09 -2.65
N CYS A 135 21.00 12.37 -3.55
CA CYS A 135 19.60 12.64 -3.24
C CYS A 135 18.67 12.06 -4.32
N VAL A 136 17.36 12.07 -4.07
CA VAL A 136 16.35 11.53 -4.97
C VAL A 136 15.32 12.60 -5.30
N LEU A 137 15.22 12.95 -6.57
CA LEU A 137 14.19 13.83 -7.11
C LEU A 137 12.95 13.02 -7.46
N LYS A 138 11.78 13.42 -6.97
CA LYS A 138 10.52 12.69 -7.19
C LYS A 138 9.40 13.63 -7.61
N THR A 139 8.48 13.14 -8.44
CA THR A 139 7.19 13.84 -8.63
C THR A 139 6.41 13.82 -7.32
N ARG A 140 5.75 14.94 -6.96
CA ARG A 140 4.92 14.98 -5.73
C ARG A 140 3.76 14.03 -5.81
N ARG A 141 3.14 13.88 -6.99
CA ARG A 141 1.93 13.10 -7.23
C ARG A 141 2.14 12.06 -8.31
N LEU A 142 1.28 11.02 -8.36
CA LEU A 142 1.21 10.01 -9.41
C LEU A 142 2.47 9.14 -9.59
N GLY A 143 3.44 9.22 -8.69
CA GLY A 143 4.60 8.33 -8.67
C GLY A 143 4.28 7.01 -7.95
N TYR A 144 4.55 5.87 -8.58
CA TYR A 144 4.36 4.54 -7.99
C TYR A 144 5.37 3.53 -8.56
N ASP A 145 5.65 2.46 -7.84
CA ASP A 145 6.54 1.37 -8.26
C ASP A 145 7.85 1.89 -8.92
N GLY A 146 8.49 2.91 -8.30
CA GLY A 146 9.74 3.51 -8.79
C GLY A 146 9.61 4.48 -9.97
N LYS A 147 8.41 4.70 -10.50
CA LYS A 147 8.16 5.69 -11.55
C LYS A 147 8.12 7.11 -10.99
N GLY A 148 8.49 8.09 -11.82
CA GLY A 148 8.49 9.49 -11.42
C GLY A 148 9.62 9.85 -10.45
N GLN A 149 10.75 9.12 -10.44
CA GLN A 149 11.91 9.45 -9.61
C GLN A 149 13.23 9.38 -10.39
N ARG A 150 14.20 10.18 -9.94
CA ARG A 150 15.57 10.25 -10.48
C ARG A 150 16.57 10.36 -9.34
N TYR A 151 17.62 9.54 -9.38
CA TYR A 151 18.74 9.61 -8.45
C TYR A 151 19.73 10.66 -8.91
N LEU A 152 20.10 11.58 -8.03
CA LEU A 152 21.15 12.58 -8.25
C LEU A 152 22.37 12.14 -7.43
N ARG A 153 23.42 11.67 -8.10
CA ARG A 153 24.65 11.18 -7.46
C ARG A 153 25.78 12.19 -7.57
N LYS A 154 25.76 13.02 -8.60
CA LYS A 154 26.75 14.07 -8.90
C LYS A 154 26.06 15.29 -9.47
N PRO A 155 26.68 16.49 -9.42
CA PRO A 155 26.07 17.72 -9.93
C PRO A 155 25.61 17.66 -11.37
N ALA A 156 26.30 16.90 -12.22
CA ALA A 156 25.94 16.71 -13.62
C ALA A 156 24.59 15.96 -13.84
N ASP A 157 24.04 15.32 -12.80
CA ASP A 157 22.75 14.62 -12.90
C ASP A 157 21.55 15.57 -12.76
N ILE A 158 21.75 16.84 -12.31
CA ILE A 158 20.68 17.77 -11.97
C ILE A 158 19.85 18.15 -13.20
N GLU A 159 20.48 18.64 -14.25
CA GLU A 159 19.78 19.08 -15.47
C GLU A 159 19.10 17.92 -16.23
N PRO A 160 19.77 16.78 -16.45
CA PRO A 160 19.10 15.62 -17.04
C PRO A 160 17.90 15.14 -16.24
N ALA A 161 17.96 15.14 -14.89
CA ALA A 161 16.84 14.74 -14.06
C ALA A 161 15.69 15.75 -14.16
N TRP A 162 16.00 17.05 -14.13
CA TRP A 162 15.00 18.11 -14.32
C TRP A 162 14.31 17.98 -15.68
N ASN A 163 15.06 17.84 -16.76
CA ASN A 163 14.50 17.70 -18.11
C ASN A 163 13.61 16.45 -18.26
N ALA A 164 13.92 15.41 -17.49
CA ALA A 164 13.14 14.17 -17.55
C ALA A 164 11.80 14.23 -16.81
N ILE A 165 11.69 14.97 -15.70
CA ILE A 165 10.49 14.97 -14.83
C ILE A 165 10.10 16.37 -14.30
N GLY A 166 10.79 17.45 -14.69
CA GLY A 166 10.62 18.81 -14.15
C GLY A 166 9.38 19.57 -14.61
N ASN A 167 8.51 18.97 -15.42
CA ASN A 167 7.30 19.64 -15.94
C ASN A 167 6.12 19.64 -14.94
N VAL A 168 6.32 19.14 -13.73
CA VAL A 168 5.34 19.00 -12.66
C VAL A 168 5.98 19.37 -11.32
N PRO A 169 5.20 19.72 -10.29
CA PRO A 169 5.72 19.94 -8.94
C PRO A 169 6.51 18.73 -8.43
N LEU A 170 7.71 18.97 -7.91
CA LEU A 170 8.64 17.95 -7.45
C LEU A 170 8.96 18.09 -5.96
N ILE A 171 9.56 17.07 -5.41
CA ILE A 171 10.20 17.02 -4.09
C ILE A 171 11.60 16.43 -4.24
N LEU A 172 12.59 17.05 -3.62
CA LEU A 172 13.93 16.46 -3.46
C LEU A 172 14.04 15.88 -2.06
N GLU A 173 14.42 14.61 -1.97
CA GLU A 173 14.65 13.90 -0.71
C GLU A 173 16.12 13.51 -0.58
N GLY A 174 16.69 13.65 0.61
CA GLY A 174 18.03 13.10 0.91
C GLY A 174 18.03 11.57 0.73
N PHE A 175 19.07 11.06 0.12
CA PHE A 175 19.23 9.61 -0.05
C PHE A 175 19.39 8.92 1.32
N VAL A 176 18.65 7.83 1.51
CA VAL A 176 18.77 7.00 2.71
C VAL A 176 19.58 5.76 2.35
N ASP A 177 20.80 5.67 2.89
CA ASP A 177 21.56 4.43 2.83
C ASP A 177 21.02 3.49 3.92
N PHE A 178 20.14 2.57 3.52
CA PHE A 178 19.38 1.72 4.43
C PHE A 178 19.89 0.26 4.42
N GLU A 179 19.76 -0.36 5.57
CA GLU A 179 20.08 -1.78 5.77
C GLU A 179 18.95 -2.68 5.27
N ARG A 180 17.72 -2.19 5.34
CA ARG A 180 16.50 -2.97 5.08
C ARG A 180 15.28 -2.07 4.89
N GLU A 181 14.32 -2.55 4.14
CA GLU A 181 12.98 -1.98 4.08
C GLU A 181 12.04 -2.82 4.96
N VAL A 182 11.21 -2.14 5.75
CA VAL A 182 10.18 -2.78 6.58
C VAL A 182 8.87 -2.01 6.46
N SER A 183 7.76 -2.67 6.73
CA SER A 183 6.47 -2.00 6.83
C SER A 183 5.67 -2.49 8.03
N ILE A 184 4.76 -1.65 8.51
CA ILE A 184 3.75 -1.99 9.50
C ILE A 184 2.38 -1.76 8.91
N VAL A 185 1.50 -2.73 9.06
CA VAL A 185 0.07 -2.60 8.78
C VAL A 185 -0.65 -2.43 10.11
N GLY A 186 -1.50 -1.42 10.20
CA GLY A 186 -2.34 -1.23 11.37
C GLY A 186 -3.78 -0.95 10.99
N VAL A 187 -4.66 -1.10 11.93
CA VAL A 187 -6.08 -0.88 11.77
C VAL A 187 -6.64 -0.14 12.97
N ARG A 188 -7.54 0.81 12.72
CA ARG A 188 -8.34 1.48 13.75
C ARG A 188 -9.80 1.42 13.35
N SER A 189 -10.66 1.05 14.28
CA SER A 189 -12.10 1.01 14.07
C SER A 189 -12.74 2.41 14.25
N THR A 190 -13.96 2.57 13.76
CA THR A 190 -14.80 3.76 14.03
C THR A 190 -15.03 3.97 15.52
N THR A 191 -14.95 2.92 16.35
CA THR A 191 -15.07 3.00 17.82
C THR A 191 -13.76 3.40 18.50
N GLY A 192 -12.65 3.51 17.76
CA GLY A 192 -11.34 3.90 18.28
C GLY A 192 -10.43 2.76 18.71
N GLU A 193 -10.87 1.48 18.64
CA GLU A 193 -10.00 0.33 18.88
C GLU A 193 -8.87 0.30 17.85
N VAL A 194 -7.63 0.02 18.28
CA VAL A 194 -6.44 -0.02 17.43
C VAL A 194 -5.73 -1.37 17.58
N ARG A 195 -5.41 -2.00 16.45
CA ARG A 195 -4.52 -3.16 16.38
C ARG A 195 -3.43 -2.94 15.34
N ALA A 196 -2.26 -3.55 15.56
CA ALA A 196 -1.16 -3.53 14.62
C ALA A 196 -0.70 -4.96 14.33
N TYR A 197 -0.41 -5.23 13.06
CA TYR A 197 0.26 -6.46 12.66
C TYR A 197 1.76 -6.37 13.01
N PRO A 198 2.46 -7.50 13.13
CA PRO A 198 3.90 -7.47 13.26
C PRO A 198 4.53 -6.77 12.05
N ILE A 199 5.64 -6.04 12.27
CA ILE A 199 6.43 -5.51 11.17
C ILE A 199 6.92 -6.64 10.27
N VAL A 200 7.05 -6.35 8.99
CA VAL A 200 7.52 -7.29 7.98
C VAL A 200 8.75 -6.73 7.27
N ALA A 201 9.61 -7.62 6.79
CA ALA A 201 10.75 -7.24 5.96
C ALA A 201 10.38 -7.35 4.48
N ASN A 202 10.63 -6.28 3.72
CA ASN A 202 10.31 -6.17 2.33
C ASN A 202 11.55 -6.21 1.45
N THR A 203 11.43 -6.83 0.28
CA THR A 203 12.46 -6.81 -0.75
C THR A 203 11.85 -6.25 -2.01
N HIS A 204 12.31 -5.06 -2.43
CA HIS A 204 11.94 -4.44 -3.69
C HIS A 204 13.02 -4.70 -4.75
N LYS A 205 12.61 -4.78 -6.00
CA LYS A 205 13.48 -4.74 -7.16
C LYS A 205 12.87 -3.83 -8.20
N ASP A 206 13.63 -2.87 -8.69
CA ASP A 206 13.18 -1.85 -9.63
C ASP A 206 11.95 -1.06 -9.11
N GLY A 207 11.91 -0.80 -7.80
CA GLY A 207 10.79 -0.12 -7.11
C GLY A 207 9.54 -0.98 -6.90
N ILE A 208 9.53 -2.25 -7.31
CA ILE A 208 8.37 -3.14 -7.18
C ILE A 208 8.62 -4.14 -6.05
N LEU A 209 7.70 -4.23 -5.10
CA LEU A 209 7.74 -5.24 -4.03
C LEU A 209 7.72 -6.65 -4.61
N ARG A 210 8.73 -7.45 -4.28
CA ARG A 210 8.88 -8.84 -4.74
C ARG A 210 8.54 -9.84 -3.66
N VAL A 211 9.09 -9.64 -2.48
CA VAL A 211 8.95 -10.58 -1.35
C VAL A 211 8.71 -9.80 -0.07
N THR A 212 7.77 -10.26 0.73
CA THR A 212 7.55 -9.83 2.11
C THR A 212 7.77 -11.04 3.04
N LEU A 213 8.58 -10.89 4.08
CA LEU A 213 8.81 -11.90 5.10
C LEU A 213 8.17 -11.47 6.43
N ALA A 214 7.29 -12.31 6.98
CA ALA A 214 6.53 -12.05 8.20
C ALA A 214 6.66 -13.22 9.21
N PRO A 215 6.64 -12.92 10.52
CA PRO A 215 6.94 -11.63 11.11
C PRO A 215 8.43 -11.31 11.03
N HIS A 216 8.79 -10.03 10.95
CA HIS A 216 10.16 -9.57 11.19
C HIS A 216 10.33 -9.30 12.69
N ARG A 217 10.92 -10.25 13.42
CA ARG A 217 11.04 -10.18 14.88
C ARG A 217 12.13 -9.20 15.31
N HIS A 218 11.74 -7.97 15.58
CA HIS A 218 12.61 -6.91 16.10
C HIS A 218 11.84 -6.00 17.08
N PRO A 219 11.82 -6.32 18.39
CA PRO A 219 10.94 -5.64 19.36
C PRO A 219 11.09 -4.12 19.40
N VAL A 220 12.30 -3.60 19.25
CA VAL A 220 12.57 -2.15 19.29
C VAL A 220 11.95 -1.47 18.06
N LEU A 221 12.12 -2.02 16.85
CA LEU A 221 11.53 -1.49 15.64
C LEU A 221 9.99 -1.63 15.65
N GLN A 222 9.47 -2.75 16.15
CA GLN A 222 8.04 -2.97 16.30
C GLN A 222 7.41 -1.87 17.17
N LYS A 223 7.95 -1.63 18.35
CA LYS A 223 7.46 -0.60 19.27
C LYS A 223 7.51 0.79 18.65
N ALA A 224 8.60 1.13 17.96
CA ALA A 224 8.74 2.41 17.28
C ALA A 224 7.70 2.56 16.15
N ALA A 225 7.54 1.53 15.31
CA ALA A 225 6.56 1.53 14.21
C ALA A 225 5.12 1.69 14.73
N GLU A 226 4.76 1.00 15.82
CA GLU A 226 3.45 1.14 16.44
C GLU A 226 3.18 2.55 17.00
N ILE A 227 4.21 3.19 17.57
CA ILE A 227 4.09 4.57 18.05
C ILE A 227 3.79 5.51 16.86
N TYR A 228 4.53 5.39 15.77
CA TYR A 228 4.34 6.22 14.58
C TYR A 228 2.99 5.97 13.92
N LEU A 229 2.61 4.70 13.79
CA LEU A 229 1.30 4.30 13.29
C LEU A 229 0.15 4.92 14.11
N LYS A 230 0.20 4.79 15.45
CA LYS A 230 -0.82 5.36 16.34
C LYS A 230 -0.93 6.88 16.23
N ARG A 231 0.18 7.60 15.96
CA ARG A 231 0.16 9.06 15.73
C ARG A 231 -0.65 9.42 14.49
N LEU A 232 -0.45 8.71 13.37
CA LEU A 232 -1.21 8.92 12.13
C LEU A 232 -2.68 8.54 12.29
N LEU A 233 -2.97 7.36 12.86
CA LEU A 233 -4.34 6.90 13.08
C LEU A 233 -5.15 7.87 13.95
N ARG A 234 -4.52 8.47 14.97
CA ARG A 234 -5.16 9.50 15.82
C ARG A 234 -5.33 10.81 15.08
N HIS A 235 -4.30 11.24 14.34
CA HIS A 235 -4.31 12.53 13.62
C HIS A 235 -5.47 12.61 12.63
N PHE A 236 -5.74 11.53 11.91
CA PHE A 236 -6.81 11.47 10.92
C PHE A 236 -8.16 11.02 11.48
N GLU A 237 -8.27 10.72 12.78
CA GLU A 237 -9.45 10.02 13.33
C GLU A 237 -9.80 8.79 12.48
N TYR A 238 -8.78 8.07 12.07
CA TYR A 238 -8.80 7.06 11.02
C TYR A 238 -9.74 5.90 11.35
N ALA A 239 -10.46 5.39 10.34
CA ALA A 239 -11.09 4.07 10.40
C ALA A 239 -10.72 3.27 9.15
N GLY A 240 -10.31 2.01 9.34
CA GLY A 240 -9.78 1.14 8.30
C GLY A 240 -8.31 0.77 8.52
N VAL A 241 -7.71 0.21 7.50
CA VAL A 241 -6.29 -0.18 7.47
C VAL A 241 -5.42 0.97 6.95
N LEU A 242 -4.32 1.23 7.64
CA LEU A 242 -3.24 2.14 7.25
C LEU A 242 -1.92 1.39 7.28
N THR A 243 -1.08 1.60 6.27
CA THR A 243 0.27 1.04 6.22
C THR A 243 1.31 2.14 6.20
N ILE A 244 2.45 1.92 6.86
CA ILE A 244 3.61 2.80 6.76
C ILE A 244 4.80 1.95 6.29
N GLU A 245 5.50 2.42 5.26
CA GLU A 245 6.76 1.87 4.81
C GLU A 245 7.94 2.64 5.40
N PHE A 246 8.95 1.92 5.84
CA PHE A 246 10.14 2.48 6.47
C PHE A 246 11.41 1.92 5.87
N PHE A 247 12.43 2.75 5.83
CA PHE A 247 13.81 2.33 5.77
C PHE A 247 14.34 2.09 7.20
N VAL A 248 15.13 1.03 7.39
CA VAL A 248 15.91 0.82 8.60
C VAL A 248 17.32 1.37 8.36
N ARG A 249 17.72 2.36 9.13
CA ARG A 249 19.06 2.97 9.06
C ARG A 249 19.64 3.07 10.46
N LYS A 250 20.81 2.44 10.67
CA LYS A 250 21.50 2.41 12.00
C LYS A 250 20.56 1.98 13.12
N GLY A 251 19.76 0.92 12.84
CA GLY A 251 18.81 0.37 13.81
C GLY A 251 17.60 1.27 14.13
N LYS A 252 17.34 2.31 13.35
CA LYS A 252 16.20 3.23 13.52
C LYS A 252 15.31 3.26 12.27
N LEU A 253 14.02 3.55 12.48
CA LEU A 253 13.05 3.70 11.40
C LEU A 253 13.08 5.12 10.81
N VAL A 254 13.07 5.20 9.49
CA VAL A 254 12.90 6.42 8.69
C VAL A 254 11.74 6.19 7.74
N ALA A 255 10.64 6.95 7.90
CA ALA A 255 9.43 6.76 7.11
C ALA A 255 9.66 7.14 5.64
N ASN A 256 9.31 6.21 4.76
CA ASN A 256 9.30 6.41 3.31
C ASN A 256 7.96 6.97 2.85
N GLU A 257 6.88 6.22 3.02
CA GLU A 257 5.54 6.61 2.60
C GLU A 257 4.47 5.92 3.44
N MET A 258 3.21 6.39 3.35
CA MET A 258 2.06 5.71 3.92
C MET A 258 1.04 5.35 2.82
N ALA A 259 0.29 4.29 3.05
CA ALA A 259 -0.83 3.90 2.21
C ALA A 259 -2.12 3.89 3.06
N PRO A 260 -3.10 4.77 2.78
CA PRO A 260 -4.34 4.87 3.54
C PRO A 260 -5.37 3.82 3.08
N ARG A 261 -4.96 2.58 2.96
CA ARG A 261 -5.74 1.42 2.47
C ARG A 261 -5.05 0.11 2.84
N VAL A 262 -5.70 -1.00 2.52
CA VAL A 262 -5.05 -2.31 2.50
C VAL A 262 -3.83 -2.30 1.58
N HIS A 263 -2.75 -3.00 1.95
CA HIS A 263 -1.47 -2.87 1.29
C HIS A 263 -0.89 -4.21 0.85
N ASN A 264 -0.11 -4.18 -0.23
CA ASN A 264 0.51 -5.38 -0.81
C ASN A 264 1.41 -6.11 0.19
N SER A 265 2.18 -5.40 1.02
CA SER A 265 3.01 -6.03 2.05
C SER A 265 2.21 -6.68 3.19
N GLY A 266 0.89 -6.47 3.23
CA GLY A 266 -0.04 -7.12 4.16
C GLY A 266 -0.79 -8.33 3.57
N HIS A 267 -0.55 -8.73 2.32
CA HIS A 267 -1.29 -9.85 1.69
C HIS A 267 -1.02 -11.18 2.37
N TRP A 268 0.17 -11.37 2.96
CA TRP A 268 0.49 -12.55 3.76
C TRP A 268 -0.52 -12.82 4.89
N THR A 269 -1.26 -11.78 5.32
CA THR A 269 -2.22 -11.90 6.43
C THR A 269 -3.44 -12.72 6.07
N ILE A 270 -3.70 -13.01 4.80
CA ILE A 270 -4.86 -13.81 4.37
C ILE A 270 -4.76 -15.20 4.99
N GLU A 271 -3.62 -15.87 4.88
CA GLU A 271 -3.39 -17.21 5.45
C GLU A 271 -2.50 -17.17 6.70
N GLY A 272 -1.68 -16.15 6.80
CA GLY A 272 -0.61 -16.09 7.80
C GLY A 272 -0.94 -15.32 9.07
N SER A 273 -2.16 -14.78 9.22
CA SER A 273 -2.61 -14.10 10.44
C SER A 273 -3.94 -14.67 10.92
N ALA A 274 -4.22 -14.53 12.20
CA ALA A 274 -5.52 -14.93 12.78
C ALA A 274 -6.70 -14.20 12.12
N THR A 275 -6.51 -12.93 11.70
CA THR A 275 -7.48 -12.17 10.92
C THR A 275 -6.72 -11.39 9.85
N SER A 276 -7.18 -11.43 8.61
CA SER A 276 -6.53 -10.73 7.50
C SER A 276 -6.68 -9.21 7.61
N GLN A 277 -5.78 -8.46 6.96
CA GLN A 277 -5.93 -7.01 6.84
C GLN A 277 -7.23 -6.62 6.13
N PHE A 278 -7.71 -7.44 5.20
CA PHE A 278 -8.93 -7.20 4.44
C PHE A 278 -10.16 -7.30 5.34
N GLU A 279 -10.27 -8.38 6.11
CA GLU A 279 -11.35 -8.56 7.07
C GLU A 279 -11.31 -7.49 8.17
N ASN A 280 -10.13 -7.19 8.72
CA ASN A 280 -9.98 -6.15 9.72
C ASN A 280 -10.29 -4.75 9.18
N HIS A 281 -10.02 -4.47 7.89
CA HIS A 281 -10.45 -3.23 7.26
C HIS A 281 -11.97 -3.10 7.27
N LEU A 282 -12.67 -4.15 6.87
CA LEU A 282 -14.14 -4.17 6.87
C LEU A 282 -14.71 -4.09 8.28
N ARG A 283 -14.18 -4.87 9.22
CA ARG A 283 -14.59 -4.76 10.63
C ARG A 283 -14.43 -3.34 11.17
N ALA A 284 -13.32 -2.69 10.83
CA ALA A 284 -13.01 -1.34 11.27
C ALA A 284 -14.03 -0.30 10.77
N ILE A 285 -14.34 -0.32 9.47
CA ILE A 285 -15.26 0.65 8.86
C ILE A 285 -16.74 0.36 9.18
N LEU A 286 -17.05 -0.86 9.57
CA LEU A 286 -18.39 -1.30 10.01
C LEU A 286 -18.61 -1.13 11.52
N GLY A 287 -17.60 -0.69 12.28
CA GLY A 287 -17.69 -0.58 13.74
C GLY A 287 -17.75 -1.94 14.46
N LEU A 288 -17.35 -3.02 13.81
CA LEU A 288 -17.27 -4.35 14.41
C LEU A 288 -15.99 -4.50 15.26
N PRO A 289 -15.96 -5.40 16.26
CA PRO A 289 -14.76 -5.71 17.01
C PRO A 289 -13.62 -6.16 16.09
N LEU A 290 -12.41 -5.62 16.29
CA LEU A 290 -11.26 -5.97 15.48
C LEU A 290 -10.79 -7.40 15.81
N GLY A 291 -10.44 -8.16 14.77
CA GLY A 291 -9.85 -9.46 14.91
C GLY A 291 -8.38 -9.41 15.33
N ALA A 292 -7.88 -10.50 15.91
CA ALA A 292 -6.50 -10.62 16.33
C ALA A 292 -5.53 -10.53 15.12
N THR A 293 -4.41 -9.84 15.31
CA THR A 293 -3.38 -9.62 14.27
C THR A 293 -2.15 -10.50 14.45
N SER A 294 -2.25 -11.51 15.34
CA SER A 294 -1.16 -12.46 15.61
C SER A 294 -0.87 -13.32 14.38
N PRO A 295 0.41 -13.55 14.05
CA PRO A 295 0.78 -14.46 12.98
C PRO A 295 0.49 -15.90 13.37
N THR A 296 0.08 -16.73 12.41
CA THR A 296 -0.18 -18.18 12.58
C THR A 296 1.08 -19.02 12.41
N GLY A 297 2.18 -18.39 11.96
CA GLY A 297 3.46 -19.06 11.73
C GLY A 297 4.51 -18.10 11.19
N HIS A 298 5.47 -18.64 10.46
CA HIS A 298 6.45 -17.89 9.68
C HIS A 298 5.99 -17.82 8.23
N CYS A 299 5.69 -16.62 7.74
CA CYS A 299 5.05 -16.41 6.45
C CYS A 299 5.94 -15.67 5.46
N ALA A 300 5.68 -15.87 4.19
CA ALA A 300 6.20 -15.02 3.13
C ALA A 300 5.12 -14.77 2.08
N MET A 301 5.06 -13.57 1.55
CA MET A 301 4.29 -13.24 0.36
C MET A 301 5.26 -13.00 -0.80
N ILE A 302 4.98 -13.59 -1.96
CA ILE A 302 5.79 -13.47 -3.17
C ILE A 302 4.90 -13.00 -4.30
N ASN A 303 5.16 -11.81 -4.84
CA ASN A 303 4.39 -11.25 -5.95
C ASN A 303 4.76 -11.90 -7.29
N PHE A 304 3.75 -12.18 -8.10
CA PHE A 304 3.89 -12.55 -9.51
C PHE A 304 3.81 -11.28 -10.37
N ILE A 305 4.90 -11.03 -11.11
CA ILE A 305 5.06 -9.79 -11.86
C ILE A 305 5.17 -10.09 -13.35
N GLY A 306 4.26 -9.53 -14.12
CA GLY A 306 4.25 -9.62 -15.58
C GLY A 306 3.71 -10.93 -16.12
N THR A 307 4.14 -12.06 -15.57
CA THR A 307 3.76 -13.42 -15.99
C THR A 307 3.50 -14.27 -14.75
N LEU A 308 2.53 -15.18 -14.82
CA LEU A 308 2.29 -16.19 -13.78
C LEU A 308 3.31 -17.33 -13.91
N PRO A 309 3.83 -17.86 -12.80
CA PRO A 309 4.58 -19.12 -12.82
C PRO A 309 3.64 -20.30 -13.08
N GLU A 310 4.20 -21.50 -13.29
CA GLU A 310 3.43 -22.73 -13.41
C GLU A 310 2.67 -23.00 -12.11
N ARG A 311 1.34 -22.90 -12.18
CA ARG A 311 0.44 -22.96 -11.03
C ARG A 311 0.58 -24.27 -10.26
N ASP A 312 0.57 -25.41 -10.95
CA ASP A 312 0.56 -26.73 -10.32
C ASP A 312 1.90 -27.00 -9.60
N ALA A 313 3.02 -26.51 -10.14
CA ALA A 313 4.33 -26.59 -9.50
C ALA A 313 4.41 -25.76 -8.20
N ILE A 314 3.70 -24.65 -8.12
CA ILE A 314 3.59 -23.83 -6.90
C ILE A 314 2.66 -24.49 -5.88
N LEU A 315 1.47 -24.95 -6.33
CA LEU A 315 0.47 -25.57 -5.45
C LEU A 315 0.92 -26.92 -4.89
N ALA A 316 1.84 -27.63 -5.56
CA ALA A 316 2.45 -28.84 -5.03
C ALA A 316 3.36 -28.62 -3.81
N LEU A 317 3.73 -27.36 -3.51
CA LEU A 317 4.55 -27.04 -2.34
C LEU A 317 3.67 -26.95 -1.09
N PRO A 318 3.95 -27.72 -0.02
CA PRO A 318 3.12 -27.69 1.19
C PRO A 318 3.17 -26.31 1.85
N GLY A 319 2.00 -25.82 2.31
CA GLY A 319 1.86 -24.53 2.97
C GLY A 319 2.00 -23.34 2.03
N VAL A 320 1.85 -23.53 0.72
CA VAL A 320 1.83 -22.46 -0.28
C VAL A 320 0.41 -22.25 -0.79
N HIS A 321 -0.06 -21.01 -0.76
CA HIS A 321 -1.39 -20.60 -1.19
C HIS A 321 -1.27 -19.68 -2.40
N TRP A 322 -2.13 -19.88 -3.40
CA TRP A 322 -2.10 -19.19 -4.68
C TRP A 322 -3.20 -18.15 -4.80
N HIS A 323 -2.83 -16.96 -5.28
CA HIS A 323 -3.76 -15.86 -5.58
C HIS A 323 -3.49 -15.31 -6.98
N ASP A 324 -4.35 -15.66 -7.91
CA ASP A 324 -4.41 -15.05 -9.24
C ASP A 324 -5.43 -13.90 -9.20
N TYR A 325 -5.03 -12.75 -9.74
CA TYR A 325 -5.91 -11.58 -9.77
C TYR A 325 -6.82 -11.54 -11.00
N GLY A 326 -6.64 -12.45 -11.95
CA GLY A 326 -7.37 -12.45 -13.22
C GLY A 326 -7.04 -11.25 -14.10
N LYS A 327 -5.80 -10.77 -14.04
CA LYS A 327 -5.34 -9.61 -14.81
C LYS A 327 -4.55 -10.04 -16.03
N GLU A 328 -4.74 -9.31 -17.15
CA GLU A 328 -3.90 -9.46 -18.32
C GLU A 328 -2.41 -9.27 -18.00
N PRO A 329 -1.54 -10.20 -18.40
CA PRO A 329 -0.10 -10.09 -18.23
C PRO A 329 0.48 -8.86 -18.93
N ARG A 330 1.27 -8.05 -18.21
CA ARG A 330 1.99 -6.89 -18.75
C ARG A 330 3.29 -6.69 -17.96
N PRO A 331 4.39 -6.28 -18.62
CA PRO A 331 5.66 -6.00 -17.93
C PRO A 331 5.46 -5.07 -16.72
N GLY A 332 6.03 -5.46 -15.57
CA GLY A 332 5.96 -4.70 -14.33
C GLY A 332 4.62 -4.77 -13.57
N ARG A 333 3.57 -5.38 -14.14
CA ARG A 333 2.24 -5.47 -13.51
C ARG A 333 2.20 -6.59 -12.49
N LYS A 334 1.72 -6.30 -11.27
CA LYS A 334 1.37 -7.34 -10.28
C LYS A 334 0.10 -8.04 -10.74
N ILE A 335 0.19 -9.32 -11.06
CA ILE A 335 -0.92 -10.13 -11.62
C ILE A 335 -1.38 -11.24 -10.68
N GLY A 336 -0.64 -11.48 -9.61
CA GLY A 336 -0.95 -12.45 -8.57
C GLY A 336 0.10 -12.42 -7.47
N HIS A 337 -0.07 -13.28 -6.49
CA HIS A 337 0.93 -13.59 -5.48
C HIS A 337 0.74 -15.01 -4.96
N CYS A 338 1.71 -15.53 -4.25
CA CYS A 338 1.50 -16.65 -3.35
C CYS A 338 1.89 -16.28 -1.93
N THR A 339 1.23 -16.91 -0.96
CA THR A 339 1.58 -16.88 0.45
C THR A 339 2.18 -18.21 0.85
N VAL A 340 3.33 -18.17 1.51
CA VAL A 340 3.96 -19.33 2.17
C VAL A 340 3.66 -19.24 3.66
N VAL A 341 3.17 -20.32 4.27
CA VAL A 341 2.99 -20.45 5.71
C VAL A 341 3.78 -21.66 6.18
N ALA A 342 4.66 -21.48 7.16
CA ALA A 342 5.56 -22.52 7.67
C ALA A 342 5.70 -22.47 9.18
N ALA A 343 6.04 -23.59 9.79
CA ALA A 343 6.23 -23.71 11.24
C ALA A 343 7.49 -22.98 11.73
N SER A 344 8.49 -22.80 10.87
CA SER A 344 9.76 -22.15 11.20
C SER A 344 10.23 -21.19 10.11
N ALA A 345 11.09 -20.23 10.49
CA ALA A 345 11.73 -19.33 9.53
C ALA A 345 12.61 -20.08 8.51
N VAL A 346 13.28 -21.14 8.94
CA VAL A 346 14.15 -21.96 8.07
C VAL A 346 13.32 -22.65 6.99
N GLU A 347 12.19 -23.21 7.37
CA GLU A 347 11.27 -23.88 6.43
C GLU A 347 10.66 -22.85 5.47
N ARG A 348 10.15 -21.71 5.97
CA ARG A 348 9.67 -20.62 5.15
C ARG A 348 10.71 -20.21 4.10
N ASP A 349 11.96 -19.98 4.51
CA ASP A 349 13.02 -19.52 3.60
C ASP A 349 13.39 -20.60 2.57
N ARG A 350 13.29 -21.89 2.94
CA ARG A 350 13.46 -23.01 2.01
C ARG A 350 12.34 -23.00 0.96
N LEU A 351 11.08 -22.83 1.37
CA LEU A 351 9.93 -22.77 0.47
C LEU A 351 9.98 -21.54 -0.43
N VAL A 352 10.34 -20.37 0.10
CA VAL A 352 10.56 -19.15 -0.69
C VAL A 352 11.56 -19.39 -1.83
N ARG A 353 12.71 -20.02 -1.53
CA ARG A 353 13.70 -20.38 -2.57
C ARG A 353 13.14 -21.33 -3.62
N LYS A 354 12.28 -22.29 -3.25
CA LYS A 354 11.63 -23.19 -4.20
C LYS A 354 10.66 -22.43 -5.10
N VAL A 355 9.81 -21.58 -4.54
CA VAL A 355 8.90 -20.73 -5.32
C VAL A 355 9.67 -19.84 -6.28
N LEU A 356 10.73 -19.15 -5.81
CA LEU A 356 11.52 -18.24 -6.64
C LEU A 356 12.21 -18.94 -7.84
N ARG A 357 12.53 -20.24 -7.73
CA ARG A 357 13.06 -21.05 -8.84
C ARG A 357 12.02 -21.37 -9.91
N GLN A 358 10.73 -21.35 -9.56
CA GLN A 358 9.63 -21.56 -10.50
C GLN A 358 9.19 -20.28 -11.20
N MET A 359 9.76 -19.13 -10.78
CA MET A 359 9.41 -17.86 -11.43
C MET A 359 9.95 -17.82 -12.85
N PRO A 360 9.17 -17.31 -13.81
CA PRO A 360 9.62 -17.16 -15.20
C PRO A 360 10.95 -16.41 -15.28
N PRO A 361 11.86 -16.78 -16.20
CA PRO A 361 13.05 -15.99 -16.47
C PRO A 361 12.65 -14.59 -16.90
N ARG A 362 13.47 -13.61 -16.53
CA ARG A 362 13.23 -12.17 -16.77
C ARG A 362 13.79 -11.74 -18.08
#